data_17c2ae7a806dce0af836dc2fe91c7959
#
_entry.id   17c2ae7a806dce0af836dc2fe91c7959
#
_cell.length_a   1.000
_cell.length_b   1.000
_cell.length_c   1.000
_cell.angle_alpha   90.00
_cell.angle_beta   90.00
_cell.angle_gamma   90.00
#
_symmetry.space_group_name_H-M   'P 1'
#
loop_
_entity.id
_entity.type
_entity.pdbx_description
1 polymer ?
#
loop_
_entity_poly.entity_id
_entity_poly.type
_entity_poly.pdbx_seq_one_letter_code
_entity_poly.pdbx_strand_id
1 'polypeptide(L)'
;SYSKVSVDKMKPVIREILRSAVYQIRFMDSVPDSAVCNEAVKLAQRKGFYSLKPFVNGVLRTIAREWKNLKLPSREENPVRYLSVRYSMPETLVNRWLEDYGEEKTEKILTDFLTEKPITVRCRTHKYPQKEIYESLVDQGVEVKPAPYLPYAYEISNYNHILALDAFIQGKIQVQDVS
;
A
#
# COMPACT_ATOMS: atom_id res chain seq x y z
N SER A 1 22.28 -10.21 0.30
CA SER A 1 22.32 -8.85 0.90
C SER A 1 22.80 -7.86 -0.15
N TYR A 2 22.09 -6.75 -0.35
CA TYR A 2 22.44 -5.70 -1.31
C TYR A 2 23.35 -4.60 -0.74
N SER A 3 23.72 -4.72 0.52
CA SER A 3 24.57 -3.77 1.23
C SER A 3 25.57 -4.50 2.12
N LYS A 4 26.82 -3.97 2.16
CA LYS A 4 27.84 -4.40 3.13
C LYS A 4 27.54 -3.92 4.55
N VAL A 5 26.68 -2.91 4.68
CA VAL A 5 26.26 -2.36 5.98
C VAL A 5 24.92 -2.99 6.35
N SER A 6 24.83 -3.58 7.54
CA SER A 6 23.57 -4.10 8.08
C SER A 6 22.55 -2.96 8.24
N VAL A 7 21.28 -3.25 8.00
CA VAL A 7 20.17 -2.26 8.08
C VAL A 7 20.12 -1.58 9.45
N ASP A 8 20.40 -2.34 10.53
CA ASP A 8 20.37 -1.82 11.91
C ASP A 8 21.52 -0.85 12.21
N LYS A 9 22.63 -0.95 11.45
CA LYS A 9 23.79 -0.07 11.57
C LYS A 9 23.70 1.17 10.69
N MET A 10 22.68 1.29 9.85
CA MET A 10 22.47 2.47 9.00
C MET A 10 21.98 3.65 9.83
N LYS A 11 22.38 4.87 9.45
CA LYS A 11 21.78 6.08 10.00
C LYS A 11 20.26 6.03 9.74
N PRO A 12 19.41 6.32 10.75
CA PRO A 12 17.94 6.17 10.61
C PRO A 12 17.38 6.88 9.37
N VAL A 13 17.81 8.11 9.10
CA VAL A 13 17.37 8.87 7.92
C VAL A 13 17.73 8.15 6.61
N ILE A 14 18.94 7.62 6.49
CA ILE A 14 19.37 6.89 5.27
C ILE A 14 18.58 5.60 5.13
N ARG A 15 18.34 4.89 6.23
CA ARG A 15 17.51 3.67 6.21
C ARG A 15 16.10 3.95 5.69
N GLU A 16 15.44 5.01 6.15
CA GLU A 16 14.10 5.36 5.70
C GLU A 16 14.07 5.86 4.24
N ILE A 17 15.09 6.59 3.80
CA ILE A 17 15.25 6.96 2.38
C ILE A 17 15.36 5.70 1.51
N LEU A 18 16.21 4.73 1.91
CA LEU A 18 16.35 3.47 1.18
C LEU A 18 15.05 2.66 1.18
N ARG A 19 14.35 2.57 2.32
CA ARG A 19 13.05 1.85 2.42
C ARG A 19 12.01 2.45 1.48
N SER A 20 11.84 3.76 1.50
CA SER A 20 10.91 4.46 0.62
C SER A 20 11.26 4.25 -0.86
N ALA A 21 12.54 4.36 -1.22
CA ALA A 21 12.99 4.14 -2.59
C ALA A 21 12.79 2.68 -3.04
N VAL A 22 13.08 1.70 -2.18
CA VAL A 22 12.83 0.27 -2.49
C VAL A 22 11.35 0.00 -2.68
N TYR A 23 10.48 0.62 -1.88
CA TYR A 23 9.04 0.51 -2.07
C TYR A 23 8.63 1.01 -3.47
N GLN A 24 9.10 2.19 -3.87
CA GLN A 24 8.79 2.76 -5.19
C GLN A 24 9.30 1.84 -6.33
N ILE A 25 10.53 1.34 -6.26
CA ILE A 25 11.11 0.42 -7.25
C ILE A 25 10.27 -0.87 -7.38
N ARG A 26 9.69 -1.36 -6.29
CA ARG A 26 8.99 -2.66 -6.29
C ARG A 26 7.50 -2.57 -6.62
N PHE A 27 6.85 -1.47 -6.29
CA PHE A 27 5.39 -1.39 -6.25
C PHE A 27 4.80 -0.19 -7.00
N MET A 28 5.64 0.68 -7.58
CA MET A 28 5.16 1.86 -8.32
C MET A 28 5.65 1.83 -9.77
N ASP A 29 4.99 1.02 -10.60
CA ASP A 29 5.37 0.81 -12.00
C ASP A 29 5.40 2.09 -12.85
N SER A 30 4.65 3.12 -12.45
CA SER A 30 4.62 4.43 -13.13
C SER A 30 5.88 5.28 -12.88
N VAL A 31 6.74 4.90 -11.93
CA VAL A 31 7.94 5.67 -11.56
C VAL A 31 9.19 4.94 -12.05
N PRO A 32 9.97 5.51 -12.98
CA PRO A 32 11.20 4.88 -13.46
C PRO A 32 12.23 4.70 -12.33
N ASP A 33 12.87 3.53 -12.26
CA ASP A 33 13.91 3.21 -11.25
C ASP A 33 15.02 4.27 -11.17
N SER A 34 15.41 4.81 -12.33
CA SER A 34 16.43 5.86 -12.40
C SER A 34 16.00 7.16 -11.71
N ALA A 35 14.73 7.52 -11.82
CA ALA A 35 14.15 8.69 -11.14
C ALA A 35 14.15 8.46 -9.62
N VAL A 36 13.70 7.28 -9.17
CA VAL A 36 13.71 6.90 -7.76
C VAL A 36 15.12 7.00 -7.15
N CYS A 37 16.12 6.41 -7.84
CA CYS A 37 17.51 6.45 -7.39
C CYS A 37 18.02 7.89 -7.28
N ASN A 38 17.73 8.73 -8.28
CA ASN A 38 18.18 10.12 -8.31
C ASN A 38 17.54 10.95 -7.17
N GLU A 39 16.23 10.82 -6.96
CA GLU A 39 15.55 11.56 -5.89
C GLU A 39 15.97 11.09 -4.49
N ALA A 40 16.19 9.80 -4.28
CA ALA A 40 16.74 9.28 -3.02
C ALA A 40 18.13 9.86 -2.71
N VAL A 41 19.00 9.97 -3.72
CA VAL A 41 20.33 10.58 -3.57
C VAL A 41 20.20 12.08 -3.25
N LYS A 42 19.32 12.82 -3.94
CA LYS A 42 19.07 14.23 -3.65
C LYS A 42 18.52 14.42 -2.23
N LEU A 43 17.61 13.53 -1.80
CA LEU A 43 17.04 13.60 -0.46
C LEU A 43 18.10 13.35 0.62
N ALA A 44 18.99 12.36 0.44
CA ALA A 44 20.11 12.13 1.33
C ALA A 44 21.02 13.36 1.42
N GLN A 45 21.30 14.02 0.30
CA GLN A 45 22.07 15.24 0.22
C GLN A 45 21.38 16.40 1.00
N ARG A 46 20.07 16.65 0.74
CA ARG A 46 19.29 17.68 1.44
C ARG A 46 19.25 17.46 2.96
N LYS A 47 19.33 16.22 3.39
CA LYS A 47 19.40 15.85 4.82
C LYS A 47 20.81 15.89 5.41
N GLY A 48 21.79 16.45 4.69
CA GLY A 48 23.16 16.62 5.18
C GLY A 48 24.07 15.39 5.02
N PHE A 49 23.64 14.32 4.37
CA PHE A 49 24.41 13.09 4.19
C PHE A 49 25.16 13.05 2.86
N TYR A 50 25.90 14.11 2.53
CA TYR A 50 26.63 14.22 1.25
C TYR A 50 27.62 13.05 1.01
N SER A 51 28.34 12.63 2.05
CA SER A 51 29.31 11.52 1.97
C SER A 51 28.67 10.15 1.68
N LEU A 52 27.37 10.01 1.95
CA LEU A 52 26.63 8.75 1.74
C LEU A 52 25.93 8.66 0.38
N LYS A 53 26.05 9.68 -0.49
CA LYS A 53 25.48 9.65 -1.85
C LYS A 53 25.91 8.42 -2.65
N PRO A 54 27.21 8.06 -2.73
CA PRO A 54 27.64 6.86 -3.48
C PRO A 54 27.04 5.59 -2.90
N PHE A 55 26.94 5.51 -1.56
CA PHE A 55 26.34 4.37 -0.87
C PHE A 55 24.86 4.20 -1.23
N VAL A 56 24.06 5.25 -1.08
CA VAL A 56 22.62 5.25 -1.42
C VAL A 56 22.40 4.87 -2.88
N ASN A 57 23.13 5.51 -3.80
CA ASN A 57 23.03 5.21 -5.23
C ASN A 57 23.44 3.76 -5.55
N GLY A 58 24.53 3.28 -5.00
CA GLY A 58 25.03 1.92 -5.22
C GLY A 58 24.06 0.84 -4.76
N VAL A 59 23.51 1.00 -3.54
CA VAL A 59 22.53 0.06 -2.99
C VAL A 59 21.26 0.05 -3.85
N LEU A 60 20.71 1.20 -4.18
CA LEU A 60 19.43 1.28 -4.94
C LEU A 60 19.58 0.78 -6.35
N ARG A 61 20.68 1.09 -7.06
CA ARG A 61 20.91 0.57 -8.42
C ARG A 61 21.09 -0.96 -8.42
N THR A 62 21.73 -1.51 -7.40
CA THR A 62 21.84 -2.97 -7.26
C THR A 62 20.48 -3.60 -7.02
N ILE A 63 19.67 -3.00 -6.14
CA ILE A 63 18.30 -3.46 -5.89
C ILE A 63 17.47 -3.38 -7.17
N ALA A 64 17.45 -2.25 -7.87
CA ALA A 64 16.71 -2.06 -9.11
C ALA A 64 17.01 -3.14 -10.16
N ARG A 65 18.29 -3.56 -10.26
CA ARG A 65 18.70 -4.60 -11.19
C ARG A 65 18.34 -6.02 -10.74
N GLU A 66 18.35 -6.29 -9.44
CA GLU A 66 18.39 -7.67 -8.93
C GLU A 66 17.14 -8.07 -8.12
N TRP A 67 16.26 -7.13 -7.76
CA TRP A 67 15.14 -7.44 -6.86
C TRP A 67 14.18 -8.52 -7.41
N LYS A 68 14.05 -8.62 -8.74
CA LYS A 68 13.22 -9.65 -9.40
C LYS A 68 13.73 -11.07 -9.15
N ASN A 69 15.02 -11.21 -8.82
CA ASN A 69 15.68 -12.47 -8.51
C ASN A 69 15.75 -12.73 -6.98
N LEU A 70 15.07 -11.91 -6.18
CA LEU A 70 15.06 -12.06 -4.73
C LEU A 70 14.43 -13.40 -4.34
N LYS A 71 15.21 -14.22 -3.66
CA LYS A 71 14.68 -15.45 -3.06
C LYS A 71 14.02 -15.11 -1.73
N LEU A 72 12.77 -15.49 -1.59
CA LEU A 72 12.08 -15.46 -0.30
C LEU A 72 12.66 -16.54 0.63
N PRO A 73 12.44 -16.43 1.95
CA PRO A 73 12.72 -17.52 2.87
C PRO A 73 12.06 -18.83 2.40
N SER A 74 12.66 -19.98 2.71
CA SER A 74 12.03 -21.27 2.39
C SER A 74 10.72 -21.42 3.16
N ARG A 75 9.67 -21.81 2.45
CA ARG A 75 8.36 -22.06 3.04
C ARG A 75 8.38 -23.33 3.91
N GLU A 76 9.10 -24.34 3.45
CA GLU A 76 9.23 -25.63 4.15
C GLU A 76 10.01 -25.49 5.45
N GLU A 77 11.07 -24.66 5.46
CA GLU A 77 11.92 -24.48 6.64
C GLU A 77 11.28 -23.54 7.68
N ASN A 78 10.62 -22.48 7.22
CA ASN A 78 10.00 -21.50 8.12
C ASN A 78 8.79 -20.81 7.47
N PRO A 79 7.61 -21.44 7.55
CA PRO A 79 6.38 -20.90 6.94
C PRO A 79 5.98 -19.54 7.53
N VAL A 80 6.18 -19.31 8.83
CA VAL A 80 5.88 -18.04 9.49
C VAL A 80 6.67 -16.91 8.85
N ARG A 81 7.98 -17.08 8.73
CA ARG A 81 8.86 -16.08 8.15
C ARG A 81 8.62 -15.89 6.66
N TYR A 82 8.35 -16.98 5.94
CA TYR A 82 7.97 -16.90 4.51
C TYR A 82 6.74 -16.02 4.31
N LEU A 83 5.65 -16.31 5.03
CA LEU A 83 4.40 -15.54 4.93
C LEU A 83 4.57 -14.11 5.42
N SER A 84 5.30 -13.90 6.51
CA SER A 84 5.60 -12.56 7.02
C SER A 84 6.30 -11.68 5.99
N VAL A 85 7.34 -12.20 5.33
CA VAL A 85 8.08 -11.45 4.32
C VAL A 85 7.27 -11.26 3.04
N ARG A 86 6.56 -12.32 2.60
CA ARG A 86 5.75 -12.29 1.38
C ARG A 86 4.61 -11.29 1.44
N TYR A 87 3.91 -11.25 2.57
CA TYR A 87 2.70 -10.46 2.77
C TYR A 87 2.91 -9.22 3.63
N SER A 88 4.17 -8.90 3.99
CA SER A 88 4.53 -7.73 4.81
C SER A 88 3.77 -7.67 6.15
N MET A 89 3.57 -8.84 6.79
CA MET A 89 2.82 -8.98 8.04
C MET A 89 3.77 -9.37 9.19
N PRO A 90 3.60 -8.83 10.43
CA PRO A 90 4.43 -9.23 11.57
C PRO A 90 4.40 -10.74 11.82
N GLU A 91 5.57 -11.35 12.10
CA GLU A 91 5.69 -12.79 12.35
C GLU A 91 4.80 -13.25 13.51
N THR A 92 4.68 -12.43 14.55
CA THR A 92 3.80 -12.74 15.71
C THR A 92 2.34 -12.91 15.33
N LEU A 93 1.84 -12.08 14.41
CA LEU A 93 0.47 -12.14 13.93
C LEU A 93 0.27 -13.33 12.99
N VAL A 94 1.22 -13.54 12.08
CA VAL A 94 1.21 -14.70 11.18
C VAL A 94 1.22 -16.00 11.96
N ASN A 95 2.08 -16.11 12.98
CA ASN A 95 2.15 -17.33 13.82
C ASN A 95 0.80 -17.60 14.49
N ARG A 96 0.20 -16.58 15.11
CA ARG A 96 -1.11 -16.72 15.75
C ARG A 96 -2.20 -17.17 14.78
N TRP A 97 -2.25 -16.59 13.58
CA TRP A 97 -3.24 -16.98 12.58
C TRP A 97 -3.01 -18.39 12.03
N LEU A 98 -1.76 -18.83 11.93
CA LEU A 98 -1.45 -20.21 11.58
C LEU A 98 -1.96 -21.20 12.63
N GLU A 99 -1.82 -20.86 13.92
CA GLU A 99 -2.36 -21.66 15.04
C GLU A 99 -3.89 -21.66 15.05
N ASP A 100 -4.53 -20.49 14.88
CA ASP A 100 -5.98 -20.34 14.97
C ASP A 100 -6.74 -20.86 13.75
N TYR A 101 -6.18 -20.70 12.53
CA TYR A 101 -6.91 -20.92 11.27
C TYR A 101 -6.26 -21.93 10.33
N GLY A 102 -5.05 -22.35 10.58
CA GLY A 102 -4.26 -23.18 9.66
C GLY A 102 -3.69 -22.39 8.47
N GLU A 103 -2.85 -23.06 7.69
CA GLU A 103 -2.05 -22.41 6.65
C GLU A 103 -2.89 -21.84 5.50
N GLU A 104 -3.81 -22.62 4.97
CA GLU A 104 -4.62 -22.23 3.80
C GLU A 104 -5.47 -20.98 4.08
N LYS A 105 -6.15 -20.97 5.23
CA LYS A 105 -7.02 -19.84 5.61
C LYS A 105 -6.21 -18.61 5.95
N THR A 106 -5.08 -18.78 6.64
CA THR A 106 -4.15 -17.67 6.93
C THR A 106 -3.62 -17.03 5.66
N GLU A 107 -3.22 -17.83 4.66
CA GLU A 107 -2.71 -17.29 3.40
C GLU A 107 -3.81 -16.55 2.61
N LYS A 108 -5.06 -17.02 2.64
CA LYS A 108 -6.20 -16.30 2.07
C LYS A 108 -6.42 -14.94 2.75
N ILE A 109 -6.39 -14.89 4.08
CA ILE A 109 -6.51 -13.64 4.85
C ILE A 109 -5.38 -12.67 4.47
N LEU A 110 -4.14 -13.13 4.45
CA LEU A 110 -2.98 -12.32 4.10
C LEU A 110 -3.05 -11.78 2.67
N THR A 111 -3.52 -12.60 1.73
CA THR A 111 -3.73 -12.21 0.33
C THR A 111 -4.81 -11.12 0.23
N ASP A 112 -5.90 -11.29 0.97
CA ASP A 112 -7.01 -10.34 0.99
C ASP A 112 -6.59 -8.96 1.51
N PHE A 113 -5.66 -8.90 2.48
CA PHE A 113 -5.08 -7.63 2.95
C PHE A 113 -4.28 -6.87 1.89
N LEU A 114 -3.74 -7.54 0.88
CA LEU A 114 -3.02 -6.91 -0.23
C LEU A 114 -3.93 -6.56 -1.42
N THR A 115 -5.19 -6.97 -1.39
CA THR A 115 -6.14 -6.68 -2.46
C THR A 115 -6.70 -5.28 -2.29
N GLU A 116 -6.70 -4.50 -3.35
CA GLU A 116 -7.37 -3.20 -3.35
C GLU A 116 -8.87 -3.39 -3.11
N LYS A 117 -9.38 -2.69 -2.10
CA LYS A 117 -10.81 -2.68 -1.79
C LYS A 117 -11.44 -1.41 -2.37
N PRO A 118 -12.68 -1.48 -2.88
CA PRO A 118 -13.41 -0.28 -3.23
C PRO A 118 -13.59 0.60 -2.00
N ILE A 119 -13.62 1.91 -2.19
CA ILE A 119 -13.93 2.82 -1.10
C ILE A 119 -15.43 2.77 -0.84
N THR A 120 -15.80 2.63 0.42
CA THR A 120 -17.19 2.68 0.85
C THR A 120 -17.55 4.09 1.32
N VAL A 121 -18.72 4.54 0.89
CA VAL A 121 -19.29 5.83 1.30
C VAL A 121 -20.66 5.63 1.89
N ARG A 122 -20.91 6.30 3.00
CA ARG A 122 -22.23 6.40 3.61
C ARG A 122 -22.97 7.62 3.07
N CYS A 123 -24.21 7.41 2.61
CA CYS A 123 -25.10 8.47 2.15
C CYS A 123 -25.82 9.13 3.33
N ARG A 124 -25.94 10.44 3.32
CA ARG A 124 -26.73 11.20 4.31
C ARG A 124 -28.20 11.24 3.94
N THR A 125 -28.83 10.08 3.92
CA THR A 125 -30.23 9.89 3.48
C THR A 125 -31.28 10.62 4.33
N HIS A 126 -30.92 11.07 5.54
CA HIS A 126 -31.77 11.91 6.38
C HIS A 126 -31.91 13.37 5.87
N LYS A 127 -30.99 13.81 4.97
CA LYS A 127 -31.00 15.18 4.40
C LYS A 127 -31.24 15.19 2.90
N TYR A 128 -30.83 14.15 2.19
CA TYR A 128 -30.84 14.09 0.74
C TYR A 128 -31.45 12.77 0.28
N PRO A 129 -32.31 12.77 -0.75
CA PRO A 129 -32.77 11.52 -1.35
C PRO A 129 -31.62 10.67 -1.86
N GLN A 130 -31.63 9.39 -1.56
CA GLN A 130 -30.56 8.49 -1.97
C GLN A 130 -30.37 8.45 -3.49
N LYS A 131 -31.47 8.56 -4.23
CA LYS A 131 -31.48 8.63 -5.70
C LYS A 131 -30.65 9.82 -6.21
N GLU A 132 -30.83 11.00 -5.63
CA GLU A 132 -30.08 12.21 -5.99
C GLU A 132 -28.57 12.04 -5.77
N ILE A 133 -28.20 11.38 -4.65
CA ILE A 133 -26.79 11.08 -4.35
C ILE A 133 -26.20 10.13 -5.39
N TYR A 134 -26.95 9.09 -5.74
CA TYR A 134 -26.55 8.12 -6.76
C TYR A 134 -26.36 8.78 -8.13
N GLU A 135 -27.33 9.56 -8.59
CA GLU A 135 -27.28 10.29 -9.86
C GLU A 135 -26.08 11.24 -9.91
N SER A 136 -25.84 12.01 -8.84
CA SER A 136 -24.70 12.92 -8.74
C SER A 136 -23.33 12.21 -8.84
N LEU A 137 -23.21 10.99 -8.37
CA LEU A 137 -21.99 10.20 -8.50
C LEU A 137 -21.84 9.65 -9.93
N VAL A 138 -22.90 9.09 -10.49
CA VAL A 138 -22.90 8.51 -11.84
C VAL A 138 -22.66 9.57 -12.91
N ASP A 139 -23.25 10.76 -12.79
CA ASP A 139 -23.04 11.88 -13.71
C ASP A 139 -21.56 12.34 -13.77
N GLN A 140 -20.81 12.12 -12.70
CA GLN A 140 -19.38 12.37 -12.66
C GLN A 140 -18.51 11.17 -13.09
N GLY A 141 -19.12 10.11 -13.64
CA GLY A 141 -18.44 8.93 -14.15
C GLY A 141 -17.99 7.93 -13.07
N VAL A 142 -18.46 8.08 -11.84
CA VAL A 142 -18.17 7.16 -10.74
C VAL A 142 -18.94 5.86 -10.94
N GLU A 143 -18.25 4.73 -10.79
CA GLU A 143 -18.91 3.43 -10.67
C GLU A 143 -19.45 3.28 -9.25
N VAL A 144 -20.75 3.01 -9.15
CA VAL A 144 -21.46 2.93 -7.87
C VAL A 144 -22.12 1.57 -7.73
N LYS A 145 -21.78 0.84 -6.68
CA LYS A 145 -22.39 -0.45 -6.31
C LYS A 145 -23.00 -0.35 -4.92
N PRO A 146 -24.12 -1.00 -4.65
CA PRO A 146 -24.66 -1.10 -3.29
C PRO A 146 -23.61 -1.75 -2.37
N ALA A 147 -23.35 -1.16 -1.22
CA ALA A 147 -22.48 -1.78 -0.23
C ALA A 147 -23.21 -2.95 0.45
N PRO A 148 -22.49 -4.01 0.83
CA PRO A 148 -23.08 -5.11 1.58
C PRO A 148 -23.62 -4.61 2.93
N TYR A 149 -24.72 -5.19 3.38
CA TYR A 149 -25.35 -4.99 4.70
C TYR A 149 -25.97 -3.61 4.98
N LEU A 150 -25.59 -2.55 4.28
CA LEU A 150 -26.04 -1.18 4.55
C LEU A 150 -26.78 -0.57 3.34
N PRO A 151 -28.10 -0.46 3.35
CA PRO A 151 -28.87 0.03 2.21
C PRO A 151 -28.59 1.50 1.85
N TYR A 152 -28.01 2.25 2.78
CA TYR A 152 -27.64 3.66 2.62
C TYR A 152 -26.15 3.87 2.37
N ALA A 153 -25.43 2.83 1.96
CA ALA A 153 -24.00 2.90 1.65
C ALA A 153 -23.73 2.38 0.23
N TYR A 154 -22.71 2.94 -0.39
CA TYR A 154 -22.22 2.52 -1.70
C TYR A 154 -20.72 2.20 -1.66
N GLU A 155 -20.32 1.19 -2.41
CA GLU A 155 -18.94 1.01 -2.86
C GLU A 155 -18.74 1.82 -4.13
N ILE A 156 -17.70 2.66 -4.14
CA ILE A 156 -17.43 3.54 -5.28
C ILE A 156 -16.03 3.27 -5.86
N SER A 157 -15.93 3.33 -7.18
CA SER A 157 -14.69 3.20 -7.95
C SER A 157 -14.72 4.08 -9.20
N ASN A 158 -13.62 4.08 -9.97
CA ASN A 158 -13.51 4.86 -11.20
C ASN A 158 -13.66 6.38 -11.01
N TYR A 159 -12.93 6.94 -10.05
CA TYR A 159 -12.84 8.39 -9.85
C TYR A 159 -11.39 8.81 -9.58
N ASN A 160 -11.02 10.02 -9.99
CA ASN A 160 -9.66 10.52 -9.83
C ASN A 160 -9.35 10.93 -8.38
N HIS A 161 -10.26 11.65 -7.75
CA HIS A 161 -10.06 12.18 -6.40
C HIS A 161 -11.40 12.36 -5.69
N ILE A 162 -11.58 11.71 -4.54
CA ILE A 162 -12.86 11.74 -3.82
C ILE A 162 -13.27 13.15 -3.36
N LEU A 163 -12.28 13.99 -3.01
CA LEU A 163 -12.51 15.37 -2.59
C LEU A 163 -13.00 16.29 -3.72
N ALA A 164 -12.94 15.83 -4.98
CA ALA A 164 -13.46 16.55 -6.14
C ALA A 164 -14.87 16.15 -6.52
N LEU A 165 -15.44 15.14 -5.89
CA LEU A 165 -16.82 14.72 -6.15
C LEU A 165 -17.81 15.69 -5.53
N ASP A 166 -18.81 16.13 -6.32
CA ASP A 166 -19.85 17.07 -5.87
C ASP A 166 -20.59 16.55 -4.65
N ALA A 167 -20.94 15.26 -4.66
CA ALA A 167 -21.58 14.61 -3.53
C ALA A 167 -20.73 14.67 -2.23
N PHE A 168 -19.41 14.66 -2.34
CA PHE A 168 -18.50 14.82 -1.19
C PHE A 168 -18.42 16.30 -0.75
N ILE A 169 -18.18 17.22 -1.69
CA ILE A 169 -18.08 18.66 -1.44
C ILE A 169 -19.34 19.19 -0.77
N GLN A 170 -20.51 18.75 -1.23
CA GLN A 170 -21.82 19.14 -0.68
C GLN A 170 -22.16 18.40 0.62
N GLY A 171 -21.29 17.52 1.07
CA GLY A 171 -21.48 16.73 2.28
C GLY A 171 -22.67 15.75 2.20
N LYS A 172 -23.02 15.31 0.99
CA LYS A 172 -24.07 14.28 0.75
C LYS A 172 -23.57 12.87 1.08
N ILE A 173 -22.26 12.65 0.95
CA ILE A 173 -21.61 11.38 1.28
C ILE A 173 -20.49 11.59 2.30
N GLN A 174 -20.14 10.53 3.00
CA GLN A 174 -18.99 10.46 3.91
C GLN A 174 -18.27 9.14 3.69
N VAL A 175 -16.94 9.17 3.57
CA VAL A 175 -16.13 7.95 3.55
C VAL A 175 -16.26 7.26 4.89
N GLN A 176 -16.69 6.02 4.88
CA GLN A 176 -16.87 5.21 6.07
C GLN A 176 -16.84 3.74 5.67
N ASP A 177 -16.05 2.93 6.39
CA ASP A 177 -16.11 1.47 6.28
C ASP A 177 -17.49 0.96 6.74
N VAL A 178 -17.90 -0.19 6.19
CA VAL A 178 -19.16 -0.86 6.56
C VAL A 178 -19.06 -1.73 7.80
N SER A 179 -17.84 -1.94 8.32
CA SER A 179 -17.56 -2.70 9.54
C SER A 179 -17.85 -1.92 10.81
#